data_011d2135387d358ff0cc2943f36067da
#
_entry.id   011d2135387d358ff0cc2943f36067da
#
_cell.length_a   1.000
_cell.length_b   1.000
_cell.length_c   1.000
_cell.angle_alpha   90.00
_cell.angle_beta   90.00
_cell.angle_gamma   90.00
#
_symmetry.space_group_name_H-M   'P 1'
#
loop_
_entity.id
_entity.type
_entity.pdbx_description
1 polymer ?
#
loop_
_entity_poly.entity_id
_entity_poly.type
_entity_poly.pdbx_seq_one_letter_code
_entity_poly.pdbx_strand_id
1 'polypeptide(L)'
;MQFNTPLRYPGGKGKLTEYIKLVFVENELFDGNYVEPYAGGAGIALTLLLHNYASCIHLNDLNKSVYAFWHSVLNEPDALCKAIRDVKVDMDEWHRLKAIQKCPEEHSLLELGFSTFFLFSHRLYCTQSYEYCEKGYDPPI
;
A
#
# COMPACT_ATOMS: atom_id res chain seq x y z
N MET A 1 8.65 4.25 16.12
CA MET A 1 7.27 4.31 15.58
C MET A 1 7.07 3.05 14.75
N GLN A 2 6.21 2.13 15.19
CA GLN A 2 5.95 0.88 14.48
C GLN A 2 4.92 1.15 13.40
N PHE A 3 5.26 0.91 12.13
CA PHE A 3 4.32 1.06 11.02
C PHE A 3 3.50 -0.22 10.89
N ASN A 4 2.21 -0.15 11.15
CA ASN A 4 1.28 -1.28 11.06
C ASN A 4 0.76 -1.53 9.63
N THR A 5 1.47 -1.11 8.60
CA THR A 5 1.05 -1.29 7.21
C THR A 5 2.10 -1.99 6.38
N PRO A 6 1.73 -3.00 5.57
CA PRO A 6 2.63 -3.63 4.62
C PRO A 6 2.92 -2.75 3.40
N LEU A 7 2.05 -1.78 3.08
CA LEU A 7 2.21 -0.91 1.91
C LEU A 7 2.89 0.41 2.29
N ARG A 8 4.14 0.60 1.87
CA ARG A 8 4.89 1.85 2.07
C ARG A 8 4.39 2.94 1.12
N TYR A 9 3.22 3.48 1.40
CA TYR A 9 2.60 4.50 0.57
C TYR A 9 3.20 5.90 0.85
N PRO A 10 3.63 6.66 -0.18
CA PRO A 10 4.08 8.04 -0.01
C PRO A 10 2.98 8.93 0.55
N GLY A 11 3.30 9.79 1.51
CA GLY A 11 2.31 10.65 2.15
C GLY A 11 1.42 9.93 3.18
N GLY A 12 1.84 8.78 3.67
CA GLY A 12 1.10 8.02 4.68
C GLY A 12 0.74 8.86 5.92
N LYS A 13 -0.52 8.77 6.36
CA LYS A 13 -1.11 9.56 7.45
C LYS A 13 -0.74 9.06 8.86
N GLY A 14 0.24 8.15 8.99
CA GLY A 14 0.59 7.50 10.26
C GLY A 14 0.95 8.46 11.41
N LYS A 15 1.39 9.69 11.10
CA LYS A 15 1.63 10.72 12.12
C LYS A 15 0.35 11.20 12.81
N LEU A 16 -0.82 11.04 12.19
CA LEU A 16 -2.11 11.41 12.73
C LEU A 16 -2.73 10.31 13.61
N THR A 17 -2.13 9.12 13.67
CA THR A 17 -2.73 7.97 14.35
C THR A 17 -3.04 8.25 15.82
N GLU A 18 -2.10 8.86 16.55
CA GLU A 18 -2.32 9.17 17.97
C GLU A 18 -3.42 10.23 18.16
N TYR A 19 -3.49 11.20 17.26
CA TYR A 19 -4.58 12.17 17.29
C TYR A 19 -5.95 11.51 17.04
N ILE A 20 -6.04 10.62 16.03
CA ILE A 20 -7.29 9.91 15.75
C ILE A 20 -7.68 9.00 16.91
N LYS A 21 -6.74 8.33 17.58
CA LYS A 21 -7.02 7.56 18.80
C LYS A 21 -7.62 8.44 19.90
N LEU A 22 -7.08 9.64 20.11
CA LEU A 22 -7.65 10.58 21.08
C LEU A 22 -9.09 10.96 20.69
N VAL A 23 -9.37 11.20 19.41
CA VAL A 23 -10.74 11.46 18.94
C VAL A 23 -11.67 10.30 19.28
N PHE A 24 -11.21 9.05 19.12
CA PHE A 24 -12.00 7.86 19.48
C PHE A 24 -12.28 7.81 21.00
N VAL A 25 -11.26 8.06 21.82
CA VAL A 25 -11.40 8.07 23.30
C VAL A 25 -12.36 9.16 23.75
N GLU A 26 -12.13 10.41 23.33
CA GLU A 26 -12.92 11.59 23.75
C GLU A 26 -14.39 11.53 23.32
N ASN A 27 -14.70 10.77 22.26
CA ASN A 27 -16.06 10.64 21.74
C ASN A 27 -16.67 9.25 21.98
N GLU A 28 -16.02 8.38 22.75
CA GLU A 28 -16.47 7.02 23.08
C GLU A 28 -16.80 6.16 21.86
N LEU A 29 -16.00 6.29 20.77
CA LEU A 29 -16.25 5.65 19.47
C LEU A 29 -15.66 4.23 19.37
N PHE A 30 -15.60 3.50 20.49
CA PHE A 30 -15.07 2.13 20.50
C PHE A 30 -16.03 1.15 19.82
N ASP A 31 -15.44 0.06 19.28
CA ASP A 31 -16.16 -1.04 18.63
C ASP A 31 -17.01 -0.64 17.41
N GLY A 32 -16.82 0.58 16.90
CA GLY A 32 -17.50 1.07 15.71
C GLY A 32 -16.83 0.66 14.39
N ASN A 33 -17.40 1.14 13.30
CA ASN A 33 -16.82 1.00 11.95
C ASN A 33 -15.97 2.24 11.64
N TYR A 34 -14.75 2.04 11.17
CA TYR A 34 -13.91 3.12 10.66
C TYR A 34 -13.80 3.06 9.14
N VAL A 35 -14.05 4.19 8.48
CA VAL A 35 -14.01 4.28 7.01
C VAL A 35 -12.84 5.18 6.60
N GLU A 36 -11.96 4.68 5.75
CA GLU A 36 -10.85 5.45 5.16
C GLU A 36 -11.02 5.56 3.64
N PRO A 37 -11.62 6.65 3.12
CA PRO A 37 -11.95 6.82 1.70
C PRO A 37 -10.73 6.94 0.78
N TYR A 38 -9.60 7.36 1.32
CA TYR A 38 -8.31 7.52 0.64
C TYR A 38 -7.26 6.72 1.41
N ALA A 39 -7.39 5.41 1.36
CA ALA A 39 -6.67 4.50 2.23
C ALA A 39 -5.15 4.54 2.06
N GLY A 40 -4.66 4.63 0.81
CA GLY A 40 -3.24 4.51 0.54
C GLY A 40 -2.64 3.29 1.26
N GLY A 41 -1.72 3.52 2.18
CA GLY A 41 -1.16 2.47 3.04
C GLY A 41 -2.03 2.05 4.22
N ALA A 42 -3.21 2.62 4.43
CA ALA A 42 -4.17 2.30 5.49
C ALA A 42 -3.58 2.25 6.91
N GLY A 43 -2.54 3.03 7.19
CA GLY A 43 -1.80 2.95 8.45
C GLY A 43 -2.64 3.30 9.67
N ILE A 44 -3.57 4.27 9.56
CA ILE A 44 -4.50 4.64 10.63
C ILE A 44 -5.53 3.52 10.82
N ALA A 45 -6.21 3.11 9.75
CA ALA A 45 -7.24 2.09 9.79
C ALA A 45 -6.74 0.79 10.42
N LEU A 46 -5.58 0.29 9.95
CA LEU A 46 -4.96 -0.90 10.51
C LEU A 46 -4.57 -0.75 11.98
N THR A 47 -4.05 0.43 12.37
CA THR A 47 -3.71 0.66 13.77
C THR A 47 -4.94 0.67 14.65
N LEU A 48 -6.03 1.31 14.23
CA LEU A 48 -7.29 1.32 14.97
C LEU A 48 -7.87 -0.09 15.12
N LEU A 49 -7.83 -0.89 14.05
CA LEU A 49 -8.28 -2.28 14.09
C LEU A 49 -7.42 -3.15 15.02
N LEU A 50 -6.10 -3.13 14.84
CA LEU A 50 -5.16 -3.97 15.59
C LEU A 50 -5.06 -3.60 17.08
N HIS A 51 -5.41 -2.37 17.43
CA HIS A 51 -5.42 -1.90 18.82
C HIS A 51 -6.84 -1.86 19.43
N ASN A 52 -7.81 -2.50 18.79
CA ASN A 52 -9.20 -2.62 19.27
C ASN A 52 -9.92 -1.28 19.50
N TYR A 53 -9.59 -0.25 18.73
CA TYR A 53 -10.39 0.99 18.68
C TYR A 53 -11.60 0.85 17.75
N ALA A 54 -11.44 0.14 16.63
CA ALA A 54 -12.51 -0.16 15.69
C ALA A 54 -12.68 -1.68 15.56
N SER A 55 -13.93 -2.15 15.48
CA SER A 55 -14.24 -3.55 15.24
C SER A 55 -14.17 -3.93 13.77
N CYS A 56 -14.37 -2.96 12.89
CA CYS A 56 -14.33 -3.14 11.43
C CYS A 56 -13.74 -1.91 10.75
N ILE A 57 -12.98 -2.13 9.69
CA ILE A 57 -12.44 -1.06 8.85
C ILE A 57 -12.93 -1.23 7.41
N HIS A 58 -13.27 -0.13 6.77
CA HIS A 58 -13.63 -0.06 5.36
C HIS A 58 -12.60 0.78 4.63
N LEU A 59 -11.90 0.15 3.69
CA LEU A 59 -10.85 0.80 2.92
C LEU A 59 -11.34 1.08 1.50
N ASN A 60 -11.17 2.30 1.04
CA ASN A 60 -11.38 2.67 -0.34
C ASN A 60 -10.21 3.52 -0.84
N ASP A 61 -9.89 3.43 -2.11
CA ASP A 61 -8.93 4.32 -2.77
C ASP A 61 -9.34 4.51 -4.24
N LEU A 62 -9.19 5.73 -4.73
CA LEU A 62 -9.45 6.04 -6.14
C LEU A 62 -8.41 5.42 -7.07
N ASN A 63 -7.18 5.24 -6.56
CA ASN A 63 -6.11 4.60 -7.32
C ASN A 63 -6.37 3.09 -7.42
N LYS A 64 -6.68 2.62 -8.63
CA LYS A 64 -6.94 1.21 -8.91
C LYS A 64 -5.82 0.28 -8.45
N SER A 65 -4.57 0.70 -8.51
CA SER A 65 -3.41 -0.07 -8.06
C SER A 65 -3.42 -0.28 -6.55
N VAL A 66 -3.77 0.75 -5.78
CA VAL A 66 -3.92 0.67 -4.32
C VAL A 66 -5.12 -0.21 -3.95
N TYR A 67 -6.26 -0.02 -4.64
CA TYR A 67 -7.41 -0.88 -4.49
C TYR A 67 -7.06 -2.36 -4.77
N ALA A 68 -6.37 -2.63 -5.87
CA ALA A 68 -5.96 -3.98 -6.27
C ALA A 68 -5.07 -4.65 -5.21
N PHE A 69 -4.16 -3.89 -4.59
CA PHE A 69 -3.34 -4.40 -3.50
C PHE A 69 -4.20 -4.83 -2.30
N TRP A 70 -5.09 -3.97 -1.81
CA TRP A 70 -5.95 -4.30 -0.67
C TRP A 70 -6.95 -5.39 -0.99
N HIS A 71 -7.47 -5.43 -2.23
CA HIS A 71 -8.30 -6.53 -2.71
C HIS A 71 -7.54 -7.87 -2.65
N SER A 72 -6.31 -7.90 -3.13
CA SER A 72 -5.48 -9.12 -3.12
C SER A 72 -5.13 -9.57 -1.70
N VAL A 73 -4.87 -8.63 -0.77
CA VAL A 73 -4.66 -8.93 0.66
C VAL A 73 -5.86 -9.64 1.27
N LEU A 74 -7.08 -9.23 0.91
CA LEU A 74 -8.31 -9.76 1.51
C LEU A 74 -8.82 -11.04 0.84
N ASN A 75 -8.71 -11.12 -0.49
CA ASN A 75 -9.36 -12.18 -1.26
C ASN A 75 -8.39 -13.25 -1.79
N GLU A 76 -7.12 -12.91 -1.96
CA GLU A 76 -6.10 -13.82 -2.53
C GLU A 76 -4.79 -13.79 -1.71
N PRO A 77 -4.83 -13.86 -0.36
CA PRO A 77 -3.65 -13.66 0.48
C PRO A 77 -2.55 -14.68 0.20
N ASP A 78 -2.88 -15.94 -0.02
CA ASP A 78 -1.90 -17.01 -0.27
C ASP A 78 -1.19 -16.79 -1.61
N ALA A 79 -1.93 -16.43 -2.65
CA ALA A 79 -1.37 -16.15 -3.97
C ALA A 79 -0.47 -14.91 -3.95
N LEU A 80 -0.90 -13.85 -3.26
CA LEU A 80 -0.11 -12.64 -3.06
C LEU A 80 1.18 -12.93 -2.29
N CYS A 81 1.08 -13.66 -1.16
CA CYS A 81 2.24 -14.05 -0.36
C CYS A 81 3.20 -14.94 -1.15
N LYS A 82 2.68 -15.83 -2.00
CA LYS A 82 3.51 -16.65 -2.88
C LYS A 82 4.26 -15.78 -3.89
N ALA A 83 3.57 -14.87 -4.57
CA ALA A 83 4.18 -13.95 -5.53
C ALA A 83 5.29 -13.11 -4.87
N ILE A 84 5.06 -12.61 -3.66
CA ILE A 84 6.06 -11.83 -2.89
C ILE A 84 7.29 -12.67 -2.53
N ARG A 85 7.09 -13.94 -2.18
CA ARG A 85 8.17 -14.83 -1.74
C ARG A 85 9.04 -15.32 -2.90
N ASP A 86 8.41 -15.62 -4.04
CA ASP A 86 9.04 -16.27 -5.17
C ASP A 86 9.65 -15.26 -6.17
N VAL A 87 9.36 -13.96 -6.02
CA VAL A 87 9.82 -12.92 -6.94
C VAL A 87 11.35 -12.74 -6.87
N LYS A 88 11.97 -12.65 -8.04
CA LYS A 88 13.36 -12.21 -8.15
C LYS A 88 13.42 -10.69 -8.16
N VAL A 89 14.21 -10.13 -7.24
CA VAL A 89 14.36 -8.66 -7.12
C VAL A 89 15.50 -8.22 -8.04
N ASP A 90 15.15 -7.87 -9.29
CA ASP A 90 16.09 -7.31 -10.26
C ASP A 90 15.42 -6.22 -11.13
N MET A 91 16.19 -5.60 -12.02
CA MET A 91 15.72 -4.51 -12.88
C MET A 91 14.76 -4.99 -13.97
N ASP A 92 14.92 -6.22 -14.46
CA ASP A 92 14.04 -6.77 -15.49
C ASP A 92 12.63 -6.96 -14.92
N GLU A 93 12.54 -7.53 -13.71
CA GLU A 93 11.27 -7.68 -13.01
C GLU A 93 10.67 -6.32 -12.62
N TRP A 94 11.49 -5.35 -12.20
CA TRP A 94 11.02 -3.99 -11.94
C TRP A 94 10.39 -3.35 -13.19
N HIS A 95 11.05 -3.48 -14.35
CA HIS A 95 10.50 -2.96 -15.62
C HIS A 95 9.22 -3.67 -16.02
N ARG A 96 9.16 -4.99 -15.86
CA ARG A 96 7.96 -5.80 -16.13
C ARG A 96 6.78 -5.33 -15.26
N LEU A 97 6.99 -5.20 -13.97
CA LEU A 97 5.96 -4.79 -13.02
C LEU A 97 5.54 -3.32 -13.22
N LYS A 98 6.48 -2.46 -13.62
CA LYS A 98 6.16 -1.08 -14.00
C LYS A 98 5.29 -1.01 -15.27
N ALA A 99 5.46 -1.92 -16.22
CA ALA A 99 4.61 -1.99 -17.40
C ALA A 99 3.16 -2.35 -17.04
N ILE A 100 2.93 -3.25 -16.06
CA ILE A 100 1.61 -3.57 -15.53
C ILE A 100 0.90 -2.32 -15.00
N GLN A 101 1.62 -1.44 -14.30
CA GLN A 101 1.04 -0.19 -13.78
C GLN A 101 0.60 0.80 -14.86
N LYS A 102 1.14 0.70 -16.09
CA LYS A 102 0.73 1.57 -17.21
C LYS A 102 -0.57 1.15 -17.87
N CYS A 103 -0.91 -0.15 -17.80
CA CYS A 103 -2.11 -0.73 -18.41
C CYS A 103 -2.93 -1.53 -17.38
N PRO A 104 -3.41 -0.89 -16.29
CA PRO A 104 -4.05 -1.59 -15.18
C PRO A 104 -5.34 -2.34 -15.56
N GLU A 105 -5.94 -2.01 -16.70
CA GLU A 105 -7.17 -2.66 -17.19
C GLU A 105 -6.91 -4.00 -17.89
N GLU A 106 -5.66 -4.25 -18.30
CA GLU A 106 -5.27 -5.46 -19.02
C GLU A 106 -4.80 -6.58 -18.10
N HIS A 107 -4.71 -6.31 -16.79
CA HIS A 107 -4.15 -7.22 -15.81
C HIS A 107 -5.15 -7.57 -14.70
N SER A 108 -4.96 -8.75 -14.11
CA SER A 108 -5.74 -9.16 -12.95
C SER A 108 -5.47 -8.26 -11.74
N LEU A 109 -6.43 -8.21 -10.79
CA LEU A 109 -6.23 -7.47 -9.53
C LEU A 109 -5.04 -8.00 -8.75
N LEU A 110 -4.78 -9.31 -8.77
CA LEU A 110 -3.63 -9.90 -8.11
C LEU A 110 -2.31 -9.41 -8.72
N GLU A 111 -2.16 -9.43 -10.04
CA GLU A 111 -0.95 -8.93 -10.71
C GLU A 111 -0.73 -7.45 -10.46
N LEU A 112 -1.79 -6.65 -10.56
CA LEU A 112 -1.73 -5.22 -10.30
C LEU A 112 -1.41 -4.93 -8.83
N GLY A 113 -2.05 -5.63 -7.89
CA GLY A 113 -1.80 -5.51 -6.47
C GLY A 113 -0.38 -5.91 -6.07
N PHE A 114 0.11 -7.02 -6.61
CA PHE A 114 1.49 -7.45 -6.42
C PHE A 114 2.50 -6.44 -6.97
N SER A 115 2.28 -5.94 -8.20
CA SER A 115 3.16 -4.92 -8.79
C SER A 115 3.20 -3.64 -7.95
N THR A 116 2.06 -3.25 -7.38
CA THR A 116 1.97 -2.10 -6.46
C THR A 116 2.83 -2.33 -5.22
N PHE A 117 2.68 -3.47 -4.56
CA PHE A 117 3.50 -3.82 -3.40
C PHE A 117 4.99 -3.80 -3.72
N PHE A 118 5.39 -4.46 -4.80
CA PHE A 118 6.79 -4.57 -5.21
C PHE A 118 7.41 -3.19 -5.46
N LEU A 119 6.77 -2.36 -6.28
CA LEU A 119 7.29 -1.06 -6.65
C LEU A 119 7.38 -0.09 -5.47
N PHE A 120 6.42 -0.12 -4.55
CA PHE A 120 6.49 0.71 -3.34
C PHE A 120 7.52 0.21 -2.32
N SER A 121 7.71 -1.11 -2.22
CA SER A 121 8.69 -1.69 -1.31
C SER A 121 10.13 -1.47 -1.78
N HIS A 122 10.35 -1.47 -3.09
CA HIS A 122 11.69 -1.35 -3.69
C HIS A 122 12.00 0.06 -4.24
N ARG A 123 11.21 1.06 -3.88
CA ARG A 123 11.43 2.45 -4.30
C ARG A 123 12.82 2.98 -3.92
N LEU A 124 13.41 2.51 -2.83
CA LEU A 124 14.74 2.91 -2.38
C LEU A 124 15.87 2.41 -3.29
N TYR A 125 15.68 1.29 -3.98
CA TYR A 125 16.67 0.81 -4.95
C TYR A 125 16.77 1.72 -6.18
N CYS A 126 15.66 2.32 -6.60
CA CYS A 126 15.66 3.29 -7.70
C CYS A 126 16.30 4.62 -7.33
N THR A 127 16.19 5.09 -6.08
CA THR A 127 16.80 6.36 -5.66
C THR A 127 18.32 6.28 -5.52
N GLN A 128 18.88 5.12 -5.16
CA GLN A 128 20.34 4.93 -5.17
C GLN A 128 20.91 4.76 -6.58
N SER A 129 20.09 4.28 -7.55
CA SER A 129 20.48 4.24 -8.96
C SER A 129 20.36 5.59 -9.67
N TYR A 130 19.73 6.58 -9.03
CA TYR A 130 19.56 7.94 -9.61
C TYR A 130 20.87 8.71 -9.80
N GLU A 131 21.90 8.45 -9.00
CA GLU A 131 23.22 9.04 -9.23
C GLU A 131 23.88 8.53 -10.53
N TYR A 132 23.38 7.45 -11.12
CA TYR A 132 23.88 6.89 -12.38
C TYR A 132 23.01 7.18 -13.61
N CYS A 133 21.82 7.75 -13.43
CA CYS A 133 20.87 8.04 -14.52
C CYS A 133 20.65 9.53 -14.78
N GLU A 134 21.66 10.37 -14.63
CA GLU A 134 21.60 11.79 -15.01
C GLU A 134 21.51 12.06 -16.53
N LYS A 135 21.05 11.11 -17.32
CA LYS A 135 20.76 11.34 -18.73
C LYS A 135 19.35 10.85 -19.08
N GLY A 136 18.37 11.70 -18.83
CA GLY A 136 17.12 11.71 -19.58
C GLY A 136 15.99 10.80 -19.10
N TYR A 137 15.77 10.68 -17.78
CA TYR A 137 14.58 10.00 -17.27
C TYR A 137 13.83 10.89 -16.28
N ASP A 138 12.65 11.38 -16.70
CA ASP A 138 11.68 12.01 -15.80
C ASP A 138 10.95 10.92 -15.00
N PRO A 139 11.00 10.96 -13.65
CA PRO A 139 10.21 10.05 -12.84
C PRO A 139 8.74 10.46 -12.95
N PRO A 140 7.80 9.54 -13.16
CA PRO A 140 6.39 9.87 -12.98
C PRO A 140 6.13 10.20 -11.53
N ILE A 141 5.38 11.27 -11.35
CA ILE A 141 4.90 11.84 -10.09
C ILE A 141 4.05 10.81 -9.33
#